data_f2c85a2cc19f9a3ea015f8b8b028aed6
#
_entry.id   f2c85a2cc19f9a3ea015f8b8b028aed6
#
_cell.length_a   1.000
_cell.length_b   1.000
_cell.length_c   1.000
_cell.angle_alpha   90.00
_cell.angle_beta   90.00
_cell.angle_gamma   90.00
#
_symmetry.space_group_name_H-M   'P 1'
#
loop_
_entity.id
_entity.type
_entity.pdbx_description
1 polymer ?
#
loop_
_entity_poly.entity_id
_entity_poly.type
_entity_poly.pdbx_seq_one_letter_code
_entity_poly.pdbx_strand_id
1 'polypeptide(L)'
;MTEPNAAPVHIATLASLAGRVGEVLATSPWVTIDQQRIDLFAQATGDHQWIHVDRERAAQGPFGTTIAHGFLTLSLLPELANAAMV
;
A
#
# COMPACT_ATOMS: atom_id res chain seq x y z
N MET A 1 15.60 -1.37 10.48
CA MET A 1 14.22 -1.85 10.31
C MET A 1 14.24 -3.26 9.77
N THR A 2 13.49 -4.15 10.37
CA THR A 2 13.42 -5.53 9.94
C THR A 2 12.47 -5.65 8.76
N GLU A 3 12.88 -6.38 7.71
CA GLU A 3 12.00 -6.64 6.59
C GLU A 3 10.81 -7.50 7.02
N PRO A 4 9.60 -7.23 6.49
CA PRO A 4 8.45 -8.05 6.78
C PRO A 4 8.65 -9.50 6.33
N ASN A 5 8.16 -10.43 7.11
CA ASN A 5 8.15 -11.84 6.75
C ASN A 5 7.17 -12.06 5.58
N ALA A 6 7.59 -12.77 4.55
CA ALA A 6 6.76 -13.07 3.39
C ALA A 6 5.68 -14.12 3.67
N ALA A 7 5.86 -14.95 4.70
CA ALA A 7 4.89 -15.99 5.02
C ALA A 7 3.65 -15.40 5.71
N PRO A 8 2.44 -15.67 5.20
CA PRO A 8 1.23 -15.19 5.83
C PRO A 8 0.97 -15.85 7.18
N VAL A 9 0.39 -15.10 8.09
CA VAL A 9 -0.03 -15.59 9.40
C VAL A 9 -1.40 -16.25 9.27
N HIS A 10 -1.53 -17.45 9.79
CA HIS A 10 -2.81 -18.16 9.78
C HIS A 10 -3.69 -17.73 10.96
N ILE A 11 -4.91 -17.32 10.65
CA ILE A 11 -5.94 -16.99 11.65
C ILE A 11 -6.96 -18.14 11.67
N ALA A 12 -6.97 -18.93 12.74
CA ALA A 12 -7.81 -20.11 12.83
C ALA A 12 -9.30 -19.76 12.90
N THR A 13 -9.66 -18.79 13.73
CA THR A 13 -11.04 -18.30 13.86
C THR A 13 -11.05 -16.82 14.16
N LEU A 14 -12.16 -16.14 13.84
CA LEU A 14 -12.31 -14.73 14.22
C LEU A 14 -12.32 -14.55 15.72
N ALA A 15 -12.90 -15.51 16.45
CA ALA A 15 -12.97 -15.45 17.91
C ALA A 15 -11.58 -15.44 18.56
N SER A 16 -10.59 -16.07 17.92
CA SER A 16 -9.21 -16.11 18.44
C SER A 16 -8.56 -14.73 18.47
N LEU A 17 -9.08 -13.74 17.74
CA LEU A 17 -8.55 -12.38 17.71
C LEU A 17 -8.95 -11.56 18.93
N ALA A 18 -10.02 -11.94 19.63
CA ALA A 18 -10.56 -11.15 20.74
C ALA A 18 -9.55 -10.96 21.87
N GLY A 19 -8.67 -11.95 22.11
CA GLY A 19 -7.64 -11.88 23.15
C GLY A 19 -6.35 -11.18 22.71
N ARG A 20 -6.31 -10.65 21.49
CA ARG A 20 -5.09 -10.11 20.90
C ARG A 20 -5.16 -8.60 20.62
N VAL A 21 -6.07 -7.92 21.28
CA VAL A 21 -6.20 -6.45 21.15
C VAL A 21 -4.91 -5.78 21.60
N GLY A 22 -4.42 -4.84 20.77
CA GLY A 22 -3.16 -4.15 21.03
C GLY A 22 -1.92 -4.83 20.50
N GLU A 23 -2.05 -6.05 19.97
CA GLU A 23 -0.92 -6.78 19.35
C GLU A 23 -0.84 -6.52 17.85
N VAL A 24 0.38 -6.61 17.32
CA VAL A 24 0.60 -6.70 15.88
C VAL A 24 0.35 -8.15 15.47
N LEU A 25 -0.75 -8.40 14.76
CA LEU A 25 -1.14 -9.75 14.35
C LEU A 25 -0.27 -10.31 13.26
N ALA A 26 0.06 -9.47 12.27
CA ALA A 26 0.80 -9.88 11.09
C ALA A 26 1.39 -8.65 10.41
N THR A 27 2.40 -8.87 9.59
CA THR A 27 3.02 -7.81 8.78
C THR A 27 3.13 -8.33 7.34
N SER A 28 2.62 -7.55 6.39
CA SER A 28 2.70 -7.93 4.97
C SER A 28 4.13 -7.79 4.45
N PRO A 29 4.46 -8.49 3.35
CA PRO A 29 5.67 -8.17 2.58
C PRO A 29 5.60 -6.73 2.04
N TRP A 30 6.75 -6.18 1.69
CA TRP A 30 6.81 -4.91 0.99
C TRP A 30 6.16 -5.03 -0.39
N VAL A 31 5.44 -3.99 -0.79
CA VAL A 31 4.84 -3.88 -2.12
C VAL A 31 5.35 -2.60 -2.76
N THR A 32 5.86 -2.70 -3.99
CA THR A 32 6.32 -1.53 -4.74
C THR A 32 5.13 -0.90 -5.47
N ILE A 33 4.97 0.40 -5.28
CA ILE A 33 4.01 1.20 -6.04
C ILE A 33 4.82 1.96 -7.10
N ASP A 34 4.85 1.42 -8.32
CA ASP A 34 5.58 2.03 -9.43
C ASP A 34 4.72 3.05 -10.18
N GLN A 35 5.36 3.76 -11.11
CA GLN A 35 4.67 4.79 -11.88
C GLN A 35 3.52 4.22 -12.72
N GLN A 36 3.68 3.00 -13.25
CA GLN A 36 2.62 2.37 -14.03
C GLN A 36 1.35 2.18 -13.19
N ARG A 37 1.50 1.72 -11.95
CA ARG A 37 0.36 1.55 -11.03
C ARG A 37 -0.29 2.88 -10.71
N ILE A 38 0.50 3.92 -10.50
CA ILE A 38 0.00 5.28 -10.24
C ILE A 38 -0.79 5.80 -11.46
N ASP A 39 -0.24 5.62 -12.67
CA ASP A 39 -0.91 6.05 -13.90
C ASP A 39 -2.24 5.32 -14.11
N LEU A 40 -2.29 4.02 -13.82
CA LEU A 40 -3.53 3.25 -13.90
C LEU A 40 -4.58 3.74 -12.91
N PHE A 41 -4.17 4.07 -11.70
CA PHE A 41 -5.06 4.62 -10.69
C PHE A 41 -5.60 5.99 -11.11
N ALA A 42 -4.75 6.83 -11.69
CA ALA A 42 -5.15 8.13 -12.21
C ALA A 42 -6.21 7.98 -13.31
N GLN A 43 -6.04 7.01 -14.21
CA GLN A 43 -7.02 6.71 -15.26
C GLN A 43 -8.33 6.20 -14.68
N ALA A 44 -8.25 5.32 -13.68
CA ALA A 44 -9.43 4.71 -13.08
C ALA A 44 -10.29 5.73 -12.33
N THR A 45 -9.68 6.74 -11.73
CA THR A 45 -10.35 7.69 -10.83
C THR A 45 -10.51 9.09 -11.40
N GLY A 46 -9.78 9.43 -12.46
CA GLY A 46 -9.76 10.78 -13.03
C GLY A 46 -8.85 11.76 -12.28
N ASP A 47 -8.09 11.30 -11.29
CA ASP A 47 -7.17 12.16 -10.55
C ASP A 47 -5.81 12.19 -11.24
N HIS A 48 -5.63 13.17 -12.12
CA HIS A 48 -4.42 13.37 -12.90
C HIS A 48 -3.58 14.56 -12.40
N GLN A 49 -3.61 14.86 -11.11
CA GLN A 49 -2.77 15.93 -10.59
C GLN A 49 -1.32 15.68 -10.94
N TRP A 50 -0.61 16.74 -11.28
CA TRP A 50 0.77 16.66 -11.79
C TRP A 50 1.72 15.96 -10.81
N ILE A 51 1.50 16.09 -9.52
CA ILE A 51 2.37 15.46 -8.51
C ILE A 51 2.39 13.94 -8.62
N HIS A 52 1.37 13.34 -9.25
CA HIS A 52 1.27 11.90 -9.42
C HIS A 52 1.75 11.43 -10.79
N VAL A 53 1.49 12.21 -11.85
CA VAL A 53 1.64 11.72 -13.22
C VAL A 53 2.66 12.46 -14.07
N ASP A 54 3.06 13.66 -13.70
CA ASP A 54 4.03 14.46 -14.48
C ASP A 54 5.40 14.37 -13.83
N ARG A 55 6.22 13.44 -14.33
CA ARG A 55 7.54 13.17 -13.79
C ARG A 55 8.47 14.38 -13.86
N GLU A 56 8.42 15.12 -14.95
CA GLU A 56 9.32 16.29 -15.14
C GLU A 56 8.95 17.39 -14.15
N ARG A 57 7.68 17.71 -14.05
CA ARG A 57 7.22 18.74 -13.10
C ARG A 57 7.43 18.31 -11.65
N ALA A 58 7.17 17.03 -11.35
CA ALA A 58 7.35 16.50 -10.00
C ALA A 58 8.81 16.51 -9.57
N ALA A 59 9.75 16.32 -10.50
CA ALA A 59 11.18 16.39 -10.21
C ALA A 59 11.59 17.78 -9.72
N GLN A 60 10.90 18.83 -10.12
CA GLN A 60 11.11 20.20 -9.67
C GLN A 60 10.25 20.56 -8.46
N GLY A 61 9.39 19.68 -8.03
CA GLY A 61 8.49 19.91 -6.91
C GLY A 61 9.11 19.56 -5.57
N PRO A 62 8.31 19.68 -4.49
CA PRO A 62 8.82 19.55 -3.11
C PRO A 62 9.31 18.14 -2.78
N PHE A 63 8.86 17.10 -3.49
CA PHE A 63 9.26 15.71 -3.22
C PHE A 63 10.38 15.22 -4.12
N GLY A 64 10.75 15.97 -5.17
CA GLY A 64 11.80 15.59 -6.12
C GLY A 64 11.44 14.43 -7.04
N THR A 65 10.25 13.89 -6.94
CA THR A 65 9.73 12.79 -7.75
C THR A 65 8.19 12.80 -7.67
N THR A 66 7.55 12.00 -8.51
CA THR A 66 6.13 11.75 -8.36
C THR A 66 5.86 10.97 -7.07
N ILE A 67 4.67 11.13 -6.54
CA ILE A 67 4.21 10.39 -5.35
C ILE A 67 2.91 9.66 -5.67
N ALA A 68 2.68 8.56 -4.97
CA ALA A 68 1.43 7.82 -5.09
C ALA A 68 0.27 8.64 -4.50
N HIS A 69 -0.92 8.47 -5.09
CA HIS A 69 -2.14 8.98 -4.50
C HIS A 69 -2.34 8.35 -3.11
N GLY A 70 -2.75 9.14 -2.14
CA GLY A 70 -3.11 8.60 -0.82
C GLY A 70 -4.18 7.53 -0.92
N PHE A 71 -5.18 7.74 -1.79
CA PHE A 71 -6.25 6.76 -2.00
C PHE A 71 -5.76 5.49 -2.70
N LEU A 72 -4.74 5.56 -3.56
CA LEU A 72 -4.12 4.36 -4.11
C LEU A 72 -3.52 3.52 -2.99
N THR A 73 -2.73 4.15 -2.14
CA THR A 73 -2.10 3.47 -1.01
C THR A 73 -3.16 2.83 -0.10
N LEU A 74 -4.22 3.55 0.22
CA LEU A 74 -5.32 3.03 1.02
C LEU A 74 -6.02 1.85 0.34
N SER A 75 -6.20 1.91 -0.98
CA SER A 75 -6.87 0.85 -1.75
C SER A 75 -6.09 -0.45 -1.81
N LEU A 76 -4.81 -0.45 -1.44
CA LEU A 76 -4.00 -1.68 -1.36
C LEU A 76 -4.23 -2.47 -0.08
N LEU A 77 -5.03 -1.95 0.85
CA LEU A 77 -5.26 -2.60 2.12
C LEU A 77 -5.74 -4.06 1.98
N PRO A 78 -6.71 -4.39 1.11
CA PRO A 78 -7.11 -5.79 0.93
C PRO A 78 -5.98 -6.68 0.41
N GLU A 79 -5.18 -6.22 -0.54
CA GLU A 79 -4.04 -6.98 -1.06
C GLU A 79 -3.02 -7.26 0.04
N LEU A 80 -2.70 -6.23 0.82
CA LEU A 80 -1.73 -6.35 1.91
C LEU A 80 -2.24 -7.26 3.02
N ALA A 81 -3.51 -7.13 3.39
CA ALA A 81 -4.12 -7.99 4.40
C ALA A 81 -4.14 -9.44 3.95
N ASN A 82 -4.49 -9.71 2.69
CA ASN A 82 -4.52 -11.07 2.14
C ASN A 82 -3.13 -11.69 2.06
N ALA A 83 -2.09 -10.87 1.87
CA ALA A 83 -0.71 -11.37 1.87
C ALA A 83 -0.18 -11.62 3.28
N ALA A 84 -0.73 -10.96 4.28
CA ALA A 84 -0.25 -11.05 5.67
C ALA A 84 -0.96 -12.15 6.47
N MET A 85 -2.23 -12.45 6.16
CA MET A 85 -3.08 -13.33 6.95
C MET A 85 -3.92 -14.26 6.07
N VAL A 86 -4.18 -15.43 6.56
CA VAL A 86 -5.08 -16.40 5.94
C VAL A 86 -6.06 -16.97 6.97
#